data_5620ac5f71759036bfdb8648af8ede44
#
_entry.id   5620ac5f71759036bfdb8648af8ede44
#
_cell.length_a   1.000
_cell.length_b   1.000
_cell.length_c   1.000
_cell.angle_alpha   90.00
_cell.angle_beta   90.00
_cell.angle_gamma   90.00
#
_symmetry.space_group_name_H-M   'P 1'
#
loop_
_entity.id
_entity.type
_entity.pdbx_description
1 polymer ?
#
loop_
_entity_poly.entity_id
_entity_poly.type
_entity_poly.pdbx_seq_one_letter_code
_entity_poly.pdbx_strand_id
1 'polypeptide(L)'
;SETWIGFSDDDGKTWPSFSTFGEGDSNEPTILEVEPGRLLAAVRTHVDHHVKLCESKDGGETWNDVGPLTLPMQHPADLIRIGGGLLLMTYGIRNRGLMGIGARLSKDDGKTWRPPWVIHQFGDEATDCGYPSTVMLDDEGTLLTAAYSDFDASLGEDADNYRVITFRWALKEWLDDKTLKSISDGKLLKS
;
A
#
# COMPACT_ATOMS: atom_id res chain seq x y z
N SER A 1 -15.70 -14.61 -1.16
CA SER A 1 -15.23 -14.16 -2.48
C SER A 1 -13.79 -14.59 -2.68
N GLU A 2 -13.45 -14.94 -3.90
CA GLU A 2 -12.09 -15.29 -4.29
C GLU A 2 -11.51 -14.14 -5.11
N THR A 3 -10.25 -13.84 -4.93
CA THR A 3 -9.51 -12.90 -5.79
C THR A 3 -8.79 -13.68 -6.87
N TRP A 4 -9.05 -13.32 -8.11
CA TRP A 4 -8.47 -13.95 -9.29
C TRP A 4 -7.42 -13.02 -9.91
N ILE A 5 -6.31 -13.60 -10.35
CA ILE A 5 -5.26 -12.93 -11.11
C ILE A 5 -5.28 -13.50 -12.52
N GLY A 6 -5.52 -12.66 -13.50
CA GLY A 6 -5.46 -13.03 -14.90
C GLY A 6 -4.05 -12.82 -15.46
N PHE A 7 -3.64 -13.69 -16.39
CA PHE A 7 -2.38 -13.56 -17.13
C PHE A 7 -2.68 -13.30 -18.60
N SER A 8 -1.94 -12.33 -19.17
CA SER A 8 -2.03 -11.98 -20.58
C SER A 8 -0.62 -11.92 -21.18
N ASP A 9 -0.44 -12.57 -22.34
CA ASP A 9 0.81 -12.57 -23.11
C ASP A 9 0.69 -11.73 -24.40
N ASP A 10 -0.43 -11.00 -24.56
CA ASP A 10 -0.77 -10.26 -25.79
C ASP A 10 -1.21 -8.81 -25.52
N ASP A 11 -0.55 -8.15 -24.55
CA ASP A 11 -0.82 -6.75 -24.15
C ASP A 11 -2.27 -6.53 -23.67
N GLY A 12 -2.84 -7.51 -22.94
CA GLY A 12 -4.16 -7.40 -22.32
C GLY A 12 -5.34 -7.65 -23.27
N LYS A 13 -5.11 -8.18 -24.46
CA LYS A 13 -6.19 -8.49 -25.43
C LYS A 13 -6.93 -9.76 -25.06
N THR A 14 -6.21 -10.76 -24.54
CA THR A 14 -6.78 -11.99 -24.02
C THR A 14 -6.18 -12.37 -22.66
N TRP A 15 -6.92 -13.14 -21.86
CA TRP A 15 -6.56 -13.56 -20.52
C TRP A 15 -6.80 -15.06 -20.39
N PRO A 16 -5.91 -15.91 -20.97
CA PRO A 16 -6.17 -17.34 -21.11
C PRO A 16 -6.00 -18.16 -19.83
N SER A 17 -5.34 -17.61 -18.81
CA SER A 17 -5.06 -18.32 -17.57
C SER A 17 -5.28 -17.45 -16.34
N PHE A 18 -5.54 -18.09 -15.20
CA PHE A 18 -5.82 -17.43 -13.93
C PHE A 18 -5.18 -18.19 -12.78
N SER A 19 -4.77 -17.44 -11.74
CA SER A 19 -4.46 -17.97 -10.42
C SER A 19 -5.31 -17.30 -9.34
N THR A 20 -5.28 -17.80 -8.10
CA THR A 20 -6.07 -17.25 -6.99
C THR A 20 -5.21 -17.05 -5.75
N PHE A 21 -5.54 -16.02 -4.93
CA PHE A 21 -4.99 -15.85 -3.61
C PHE A 21 -5.82 -16.59 -2.58
N GLY A 22 -5.18 -17.46 -1.81
CA GLY A 22 -5.73 -18.03 -0.59
C GLY A 22 -7.12 -18.65 -0.71
N GLU A 23 -7.66 -19.04 0.41
CA GLU A 23 -8.98 -19.67 0.50
C GLU A 23 -10.06 -18.60 0.75
N GLY A 24 -10.60 -18.02 -0.32
CA GLY A 24 -11.93 -17.39 -0.32
C GLY A 24 -12.17 -16.12 0.52
N ASP A 25 -11.15 -15.57 1.20
CA ASP A 25 -11.30 -14.41 2.08
C ASP A 25 -10.41 -13.23 1.66
N SER A 26 -10.48 -12.84 0.40
CA SER A 26 -9.63 -11.75 -0.10
C SER A 26 -10.26 -10.97 -1.25
N ASN A 27 -9.95 -9.66 -1.32
CA ASN A 27 -10.27 -8.78 -2.43
C ASN A 27 -9.27 -7.61 -2.50
N GLU A 28 -9.44 -6.72 -3.48
CA GLU A 28 -8.72 -5.46 -3.63
C GLU A 28 -7.20 -5.60 -3.42
N PRO A 29 -6.51 -6.49 -4.14
CA PRO A 29 -5.07 -6.63 -4.03
C PRO A 29 -4.34 -5.49 -4.72
N THR A 30 -3.21 -5.07 -4.15
CA THR A 30 -2.13 -4.39 -4.88
C THR A 30 -0.97 -5.37 -5.02
N ILE A 31 -0.34 -5.41 -6.19
CA ILE A 31 0.71 -6.37 -6.52
C ILE A 31 1.96 -5.61 -6.93
N LEU A 32 3.11 -6.05 -6.44
CA LEU A 32 4.41 -5.50 -6.77
C LEU A 32 5.42 -6.62 -7.04
N GLU A 33 6.09 -6.58 -8.18
CA GLU A 33 7.24 -7.43 -8.44
C GLU A 33 8.47 -6.86 -7.69
N VAL A 34 9.03 -7.66 -6.79
CA VAL A 34 10.16 -7.24 -5.95
C VAL A 34 11.50 -7.81 -6.45
N GLU A 35 11.45 -8.94 -7.11
CA GLU A 35 12.56 -9.57 -7.85
C GLU A 35 11.95 -10.30 -9.05
N PRO A 36 12.70 -10.59 -10.13
CA PRO A 36 12.16 -11.34 -11.27
C PRO A 36 11.45 -12.63 -10.86
N GLY A 37 10.14 -12.70 -11.11
CA GLY A 37 9.26 -13.81 -10.73
C GLY A 37 8.86 -13.86 -9.25
N ARG A 38 9.39 -12.97 -8.40
CA ARG A 38 8.95 -12.86 -7.01
C ARG A 38 8.01 -11.66 -6.85
N LEU A 39 6.76 -11.93 -6.53
CA LEU A 39 5.71 -10.94 -6.35
C LEU A 39 5.28 -10.87 -4.88
N LEU A 40 4.96 -9.67 -4.43
CA LEU A 40 4.24 -9.43 -3.18
C LEU A 40 2.87 -8.87 -3.49
N ALA A 41 1.87 -9.32 -2.76
CA ALA A 41 0.53 -8.76 -2.82
C ALA A 41 0.06 -8.35 -1.43
N ALA A 42 -0.37 -7.11 -1.29
CA ALA A 42 -1.08 -6.62 -0.12
C ALA A 42 -2.58 -6.74 -0.39
N VAL A 43 -3.26 -7.62 0.34
CA VAL A 43 -4.60 -8.10 0.02
C VAL A 43 -5.55 -7.79 1.18
N ARG A 44 -6.69 -7.15 0.89
CA ARG A 44 -7.75 -6.93 1.88
C ARG A 44 -8.44 -8.25 2.23
N THR A 45 -8.67 -8.48 3.53
CA THR A 45 -9.47 -9.61 4.02
C THR A 45 -10.91 -9.20 4.30
N HIS A 46 -11.85 -10.16 4.27
CA HIS A 46 -13.26 -9.92 4.58
C HIS A 46 -13.59 -10.13 6.06
N VAL A 47 -12.91 -11.06 6.74
CA VAL A 47 -13.27 -11.44 8.12
C VAL A 47 -12.95 -10.29 9.08
N ASP A 48 -11.71 -9.83 9.10
CA ASP A 48 -11.27 -8.79 10.04
C ASP A 48 -11.05 -7.43 9.37
N HIS A 49 -11.29 -7.36 8.05
CA HIS A 49 -11.07 -6.14 7.29
C HIS A 49 -9.68 -5.54 7.52
N HIS A 50 -8.64 -6.37 7.41
CA HIS A 50 -7.25 -5.95 7.48
C HIS A 50 -6.52 -6.22 6.15
N VAL A 51 -5.29 -5.79 6.04
CA VAL A 51 -4.39 -6.14 4.93
C VAL A 51 -3.49 -7.30 5.37
N LYS A 52 -3.48 -8.38 4.60
CA LYS A 52 -2.50 -9.46 4.69
C LYS A 52 -1.50 -9.39 3.54
N LEU A 53 -0.30 -9.87 3.79
CA LEU A 53 0.72 -10.05 2.77
C LEU A 53 0.63 -11.46 2.20
N CYS A 54 0.63 -11.55 0.87
CA CYS A 54 0.82 -12.80 0.14
C CYS A 54 2.09 -12.70 -0.70
N GLU A 55 2.78 -13.81 -0.90
CA GLU A 55 3.99 -13.91 -1.70
C GLU A 55 3.85 -14.99 -2.77
N SER A 56 4.25 -14.66 -4.00
CA SER A 56 4.51 -15.62 -5.08
C SER A 56 6.00 -15.65 -5.41
N LYS A 57 6.51 -16.82 -5.83
CA LYS A 57 7.90 -17.04 -6.27
C LYS A 57 8.00 -17.59 -7.69
N ASP A 58 6.89 -17.63 -8.39
CA ASP A 58 6.71 -18.24 -9.69
C ASP A 58 5.93 -17.33 -10.66
N GLY A 59 6.08 -16.01 -10.50
CA GLY A 59 5.44 -15.03 -11.38
C GLY A 59 3.93 -14.87 -11.18
N GLY A 60 3.40 -15.31 -10.01
CA GLY A 60 1.99 -15.18 -9.69
C GLY A 60 1.16 -16.45 -9.94
N GLU A 61 1.79 -17.56 -10.35
CA GLU A 61 1.09 -18.83 -10.57
C GLU A 61 0.58 -19.43 -9.25
N THR A 62 1.41 -19.38 -8.19
CA THR A 62 1.01 -19.81 -6.84
C THR A 62 1.31 -18.74 -5.80
N TRP A 63 0.50 -18.71 -4.74
CA TRP A 63 0.59 -17.71 -3.68
C TRP A 63 0.58 -18.34 -2.29
N ASN A 64 1.45 -17.82 -1.42
CA ASN A 64 1.53 -18.21 -0.02
C ASN A 64 1.11 -17.04 0.87
N ASP A 65 0.31 -17.31 1.87
CA ASP A 65 -0.04 -16.34 2.92
C ASP A 65 1.18 -16.15 3.85
N VAL A 66 1.65 -14.91 3.98
CA VAL A 66 2.78 -14.54 4.85
C VAL A 66 2.28 -14.08 6.22
N GLY A 67 1.10 -13.46 6.27
CA GLY A 67 0.48 -13.00 7.51
C GLY A 67 -0.03 -11.55 7.46
N PRO A 68 -0.62 -11.07 8.55
CA PRO A 68 -1.23 -9.75 8.61
C PRO A 68 -0.18 -8.63 8.57
N LEU A 69 -0.46 -7.58 7.80
CA LEU A 69 0.33 -6.34 7.73
C LEU A 69 -0.29 -5.18 8.51
N THR A 70 -1.60 -5.19 8.70
CA THR A 70 -2.32 -4.11 9.39
C THR A 70 -3.21 -4.66 10.50
N LEU A 71 -3.75 -3.78 11.30
CA LEU A 71 -4.76 -4.11 12.31
C LEU A 71 -6.15 -4.23 11.67
N PRO A 72 -7.14 -4.82 12.34
CA PRO A 72 -8.54 -4.82 11.88
C PRO A 72 -9.04 -3.42 11.52
N MET A 73 -9.85 -3.34 10.47
CA MET A 73 -10.39 -2.09 9.90
C MET A 73 -9.31 -1.17 9.26
N GLN A 74 -8.15 -1.71 8.93
CA GLN A 74 -7.08 -0.96 8.26
C GLN A 74 -6.82 -1.55 6.87
N HIS A 75 -7.47 -0.99 5.86
CA HIS A 75 -7.52 -1.43 4.46
C HIS A 75 -8.19 -0.36 3.57
N PRO A 76 -8.19 -0.51 2.20
CA PRO A 76 -7.25 -1.28 1.40
C PRO A 76 -5.86 -0.63 1.38
N ALA A 77 -4.91 -1.27 0.71
CA ALA A 77 -3.53 -0.78 0.64
C ALA A 77 -3.09 -0.46 -0.79
N ASP A 78 -2.05 0.38 -0.88
CA ASP A 78 -1.20 0.56 -2.04
C ASP A 78 0.24 0.18 -1.67
N LEU A 79 0.94 -0.50 -2.57
CA LEU A 79 2.30 -1.01 -2.35
C LEU A 79 3.22 -0.53 -3.46
N ILE A 80 4.23 0.26 -3.11
CA ILE A 80 5.19 0.79 -4.07
C ILE A 80 6.63 0.45 -3.69
N ARG A 81 7.51 0.37 -4.71
CA ARG A 81 8.96 0.34 -4.54
C ARG A 81 9.48 1.78 -4.54
N ILE A 82 10.24 2.13 -3.51
CA ILE A 82 10.93 3.44 -3.43
C ILE A 82 12.35 3.32 -3.97
N GLY A 83 12.96 2.14 -3.91
CA GLY A 83 14.30 1.83 -4.42
C GLY A 83 15.01 0.78 -3.56
N GLY A 84 15.99 0.06 -4.13
CA GLY A 84 16.91 -0.89 -3.51
C GLY A 84 16.41 -1.69 -2.31
N GLY A 85 15.37 -2.49 -2.44
CA GLY A 85 14.78 -3.25 -1.35
C GLY A 85 13.87 -2.45 -0.43
N LEU A 86 13.73 -1.13 -0.66
CA LEU A 86 12.87 -0.26 0.14
C LEU A 86 11.45 -0.24 -0.44
N LEU A 87 10.51 -0.78 0.29
CA LEU A 87 9.09 -0.80 -0.07
C LEU A 87 8.29 0.04 0.89
N LEU A 88 7.33 0.79 0.36
CA LEU A 88 6.34 1.53 1.13
C LEU A 88 4.95 0.95 0.87
N MET A 89 4.23 0.68 1.93
CA MET A 89 2.81 0.39 1.91
C MET A 89 2.04 1.54 2.55
N THR A 90 1.09 2.13 1.84
CA THR A 90 0.09 3.05 2.39
C THR A 90 -1.27 2.36 2.46
N TYR A 91 -2.09 2.68 3.45
CA TYR A 91 -3.38 2.01 3.65
C TYR A 91 -4.39 2.91 4.37
N GLY A 92 -5.68 2.65 4.15
CA GLY A 92 -6.75 3.33 4.88
C GLY A 92 -6.85 2.86 6.33
N ILE A 93 -6.98 3.79 7.26
CA ILE A 93 -7.34 3.54 8.67
C ILE A 93 -8.81 3.87 8.80
N ARG A 94 -9.65 2.83 8.95
CA ARG A 94 -11.12 2.95 8.99
C ARG A 94 -11.69 2.66 10.39
N ASN A 95 -10.84 2.74 11.40
CA ASN A 95 -11.24 2.63 12.79
C ASN A 95 -12.00 3.92 13.18
N ARG A 96 -13.22 3.76 13.70
CA ARG A 96 -14.08 4.90 14.07
C ARG A 96 -13.37 5.83 15.05
N GLY A 97 -13.39 7.13 14.78
CA GLY A 97 -12.68 8.17 15.54
C GLY A 97 -11.17 8.25 15.26
N LEU A 98 -10.64 7.45 14.30
CA LEU A 98 -9.25 7.44 13.91
C LEU A 98 -9.08 7.42 12.38
N MET A 99 -10.12 7.84 11.63
CA MET A 99 -10.08 7.80 10.17
C MET A 99 -8.88 8.54 9.61
N GLY A 100 -8.13 7.87 8.74
CA GLY A 100 -6.90 8.44 8.19
C GLY A 100 -6.20 7.54 7.19
N ILE A 101 -4.99 7.92 6.84
CA ILE A 101 -4.08 7.12 6.01
C ILE A 101 -2.84 6.78 6.84
N GLY A 102 -2.56 5.49 6.92
CA GLY A 102 -1.38 4.94 7.55
C GLY A 102 -0.33 4.51 6.54
N ALA A 103 0.89 4.30 7.02
CA ALA A 103 1.98 3.75 6.24
C ALA A 103 2.84 2.76 7.01
N ARG A 104 3.49 1.84 6.30
CA ARG A 104 4.54 0.96 6.78
C ARG A 104 5.67 0.87 5.76
N LEU A 105 6.87 0.65 6.25
CA LEU A 105 8.08 0.56 5.45
C LEU A 105 8.75 -0.79 5.66
N SER A 106 9.23 -1.38 4.57
CA SER A 106 10.18 -2.49 4.55
C SER A 106 11.51 -2.03 3.98
N LYS A 107 12.63 -2.54 4.50
CA LYS A 107 14.00 -2.25 4.02
C LYS A 107 14.69 -3.49 3.41
N ASP A 108 13.96 -4.56 3.23
CA ASP A 108 14.47 -5.89 2.88
C ASP A 108 13.54 -6.64 1.91
N ASP A 109 13.02 -5.90 0.92
CA ASP A 109 12.10 -6.43 -0.11
C ASP A 109 10.87 -7.16 0.49
N GLY A 110 10.27 -6.56 1.54
CA GLY A 110 9.03 -7.03 2.14
C GLY A 110 9.17 -8.19 3.11
N LYS A 111 10.39 -8.61 3.48
CA LYS A 111 10.61 -9.70 4.45
C LYS A 111 10.26 -9.27 5.86
N THR A 112 10.57 -8.02 6.23
CA THR A 112 10.16 -7.42 7.50
C THR A 112 9.58 -6.03 7.31
N TRP A 113 8.68 -5.64 8.21
CA TRP A 113 7.97 -4.36 8.14
C TRP A 113 8.13 -3.59 9.45
N ARG A 114 8.51 -2.31 9.35
CA ARG A 114 8.61 -1.42 10.50
C ARG A 114 7.24 -1.18 11.13
N PRO A 115 7.19 -0.72 12.41
CA PRO A 115 5.94 -0.28 13.03
C PRO A 115 5.21 0.74 12.14
N PRO A 116 3.87 0.73 12.14
CA PRO A 116 3.07 1.66 11.35
C PRO A 116 3.14 3.08 11.91
N TRP A 117 2.87 4.07 11.04
CA TRP A 117 2.62 5.46 11.44
C TRP A 117 1.47 6.04 10.64
N VAL A 118 0.87 7.10 11.16
CA VAL A 118 -0.20 7.85 10.47
C VAL A 118 0.45 8.98 9.67
N ILE A 119 0.11 9.08 8.38
CA ILE A 119 0.59 10.14 7.49
C ILE A 119 -0.44 11.25 7.28
N HIS A 120 -1.74 10.93 7.43
CA HIS A 120 -2.81 11.92 7.42
C HIS A 120 -3.98 11.43 8.28
N GLN A 121 -4.62 12.34 9.02
CA GLN A 121 -5.82 12.07 9.83
C GLN A 121 -6.94 12.99 9.37
N PHE A 122 -8.09 12.42 9.01
CA PHE A 122 -9.20 13.18 8.46
C PHE A 122 -10.02 13.93 9.53
N GLY A 123 -10.04 13.43 10.76
CA GLY A 123 -10.78 14.00 11.89
C GLY A 123 -11.84 13.04 12.46
N ASP A 124 -12.38 13.41 13.61
CA ASP A 124 -13.26 12.53 14.38
C ASP A 124 -14.65 12.33 13.74
N GLU A 125 -15.06 13.26 12.87
CA GLU A 125 -16.35 13.23 12.18
C GLU A 125 -16.30 12.37 10.90
N ALA A 126 -15.12 12.03 10.39
CA ALA A 126 -14.98 11.14 9.24
C ALA A 126 -15.56 9.75 9.54
N THR A 127 -16.36 9.24 8.63
CA THR A 127 -17.01 7.91 8.74
C THR A 127 -16.57 6.94 7.67
N ASP A 128 -15.96 7.43 6.58
CA ASP A 128 -15.43 6.64 5.49
C ASP A 128 -14.20 7.30 4.85
N CYS A 129 -13.18 6.49 4.55
CA CYS A 129 -11.95 6.94 3.90
C CYS A 129 -11.18 5.75 3.32
N GLY A 130 -10.13 6.04 2.53
CA GLY A 130 -9.18 5.01 2.11
C GLY A 130 -8.76 5.11 0.65
N TYR A 131 -8.44 3.93 0.09
CA TYR A 131 -7.91 3.75 -1.25
C TYR A 131 -6.73 4.70 -1.55
N PRO A 132 -5.70 4.71 -0.69
CA PRO A 132 -4.52 5.51 -0.99
C PRO A 132 -3.86 5.02 -2.28
N SER A 133 -3.31 5.98 -3.03
CA SER A 133 -2.39 5.72 -4.13
C SER A 133 -1.23 6.68 -4.00
N THR A 134 -0.01 6.15 -3.97
CA THR A 134 1.18 6.91 -3.61
C THR A 134 2.22 6.87 -4.70
N VAL A 135 2.85 8.00 -4.98
CA VAL A 135 3.98 8.11 -5.91
C VAL A 135 5.12 8.87 -5.25
N MET A 136 6.36 8.48 -5.58
CA MET A 136 7.53 9.26 -5.24
C MET A 136 7.76 10.33 -6.31
N LEU A 137 7.93 11.60 -5.89
CA LEU A 137 8.07 12.75 -6.78
C LEU A 137 9.52 13.08 -7.12
N ASP A 138 10.45 12.74 -6.23
CA ASP A 138 11.88 13.08 -6.38
C ASP A 138 12.78 12.07 -5.65
N ASP A 139 14.08 12.20 -5.87
CA ASP A 139 15.09 11.35 -5.23
C ASP A 139 15.39 11.76 -3.77
N GLU A 140 14.79 12.84 -3.28
CA GLU A 140 14.91 13.29 -1.88
C GLU A 140 13.90 12.61 -0.95
N GLY A 141 13.02 11.78 -1.53
CA GLY A 141 12.00 11.04 -0.80
C GLY A 141 10.72 11.84 -0.54
N THR A 142 10.41 12.80 -1.41
CA THR A 142 9.11 13.48 -1.40
C THR A 142 8.06 12.59 -2.03
N LEU A 143 6.96 12.39 -1.33
CA LEU A 143 5.85 11.56 -1.73
C LEU A 143 4.58 12.38 -1.93
N LEU A 144 3.74 11.97 -2.88
CA LEU A 144 2.38 12.45 -3.06
C LEU A 144 1.45 11.25 -2.91
N THR A 145 0.50 11.35 -1.99
CA THR A 145 -0.56 10.37 -1.80
C THR A 145 -1.91 11.00 -2.15
N ALA A 146 -2.69 10.31 -2.97
CA ALA A 146 -4.10 10.59 -3.19
C ALA A 146 -4.92 9.58 -2.37
N ALA A 147 -5.99 10.03 -1.74
CA ALA A 147 -6.94 9.17 -1.03
C ALA A 147 -8.33 9.82 -1.04
N TYR A 148 -9.36 9.09 -0.66
CA TYR A 148 -10.68 9.71 -0.46
C TYR A 148 -11.09 9.73 1.01
N SER A 149 -11.96 10.66 1.35
CA SER A 149 -12.70 10.69 2.60
C SER A 149 -14.05 11.40 2.42
N ASP A 150 -15.01 11.08 3.26
CA ASP A 150 -16.29 11.78 3.37
C ASP A 150 -16.20 13.06 4.21
N PHE A 151 -15.11 13.23 4.96
CA PHE A 151 -14.82 14.38 5.80
C PHE A 151 -13.32 14.62 5.92
N ASP A 152 -12.88 15.88 5.97
CA ASP A 152 -11.50 16.24 6.32
C ASP A 152 -11.47 17.56 7.09
N ALA A 153 -11.16 17.50 8.38
CA ALA A 153 -11.09 18.66 9.26
C ALA A 153 -10.12 19.76 8.80
N SER A 154 -9.12 19.43 7.97
CA SER A 154 -8.19 20.42 7.42
C SER A 154 -8.82 21.36 6.39
N LEU A 155 -10.00 21.01 5.85
CA LEU A 155 -10.71 21.80 4.84
C LEU A 155 -11.68 22.84 5.45
N GLY A 156 -11.78 22.91 6.78
CA GLY A 156 -12.64 23.88 7.47
C GLY A 156 -14.12 23.73 7.13
N GLU A 157 -14.79 24.82 6.71
CA GLU A 157 -16.25 24.83 6.41
C GLU A 157 -16.65 23.88 5.26
N ASP A 158 -15.70 23.51 4.41
CA ASP A 158 -15.89 22.57 3.30
C ASP A 158 -15.60 21.11 3.66
N ALA A 159 -15.42 20.78 4.93
CA ALA A 159 -14.95 19.48 5.37
C ALA A 159 -15.91 18.31 5.09
N ASP A 160 -17.22 18.56 5.12
CA ASP A 160 -18.28 17.53 5.04
C ASP A 160 -18.70 17.29 3.59
N ASN A 161 -17.98 16.40 2.91
CA ASN A 161 -18.34 15.91 1.58
C ASN A 161 -17.33 14.85 1.08
N TYR A 162 -17.78 13.85 0.31
CA TYR A 162 -16.87 12.91 -0.34
C TYR A 162 -15.95 13.62 -1.32
N ARG A 163 -14.65 13.44 -1.14
CA ARG A 163 -13.60 14.07 -1.95
C ARG A 163 -12.43 13.15 -2.15
N VAL A 164 -11.74 13.36 -3.26
CA VAL A 164 -10.36 12.91 -3.41
C VAL A 164 -9.45 14.02 -2.88
N ILE A 165 -8.62 13.67 -1.93
CA ILE A 165 -7.69 14.57 -1.26
C ILE A 165 -6.29 14.12 -1.61
N THR A 166 -5.41 15.07 -1.93
CA THR A 166 -3.99 14.80 -2.17
C THR A 166 -3.15 15.53 -1.14
N PHE A 167 -2.17 14.84 -0.59
CA PHE A 167 -1.22 15.45 0.35
C PHE A 167 0.21 15.04 0.02
N ARG A 168 1.11 16.02 0.19
CA ARG A 168 2.54 15.85 0.00
C ARG A 168 3.21 15.66 1.35
N TRP A 169 4.11 14.69 1.45
CA TRP A 169 4.84 14.40 2.68
C TRP A 169 6.23 13.87 2.35
N ALA A 170 7.11 13.74 3.35
CA ALA A 170 8.51 13.39 3.13
C ALA A 170 8.93 12.20 4.00
N LEU A 171 9.64 11.25 3.40
CA LEU A 171 10.19 10.08 4.08
C LEU A 171 11.26 10.44 5.12
N LYS A 172 11.92 11.59 4.99
CA LYS A 172 12.97 12.03 5.93
C LYS A 172 12.51 12.10 7.39
N GLU A 173 11.23 12.28 7.61
CA GLU A 173 10.65 12.30 8.96
C GLU A 173 10.60 10.89 9.59
N TRP A 174 10.75 9.85 8.79
CA TRP A 174 10.56 8.44 9.16
C TRP A 174 11.78 7.56 8.92
N LEU A 175 12.79 8.08 8.23
CA LEU A 175 14.03 7.39 7.90
C LEU A 175 15.23 8.02 8.61
N ASP A 176 16.21 7.17 8.93
CA ASP A 176 17.52 7.65 9.37
C ASP A 176 18.29 8.28 8.19
N ASP A 177 19.21 9.19 8.49
CA ASP A 177 20.01 9.93 7.51
C ASP A 177 20.80 9.03 6.56
N LYS A 178 21.23 7.84 7.03
CA LYS A 178 21.97 6.88 6.22
C LYS A 178 21.07 6.28 5.13
N THR A 179 19.84 5.97 5.48
CA THR A 179 18.86 5.41 4.53
C THR A 179 18.42 6.48 3.52
N LEU A 180 18.18 7.73 3.96
CA LEU A 180 17.89 8.86 3.09
C LEU A 180 19.02 9.12 2.10
N LYS A 181 20.27 9.15 2.57
CA LYS A 181 21.44 9.31 1.72
C LYS A 181 21.56 8.19 0.67
N SER A 182 21.20 6.97 1.02
CA SER A 182 21.18 5.86 0.07
C SER A 182 20.15 6.01 -1.03
N ILE A 183 19.02 6.65 -0.75
CA ILE A 183 17.98 7.00 -1.74
C ILE A 183 18.55 8.08 -2.67
N SER A 184 19.04 9.21 -2.12
CA SER A 184 19.57 10.33 -2.89
C SER A 184 20.82 9.99 -3.72
N ASP A 185 21.69 9.10 -3.24
CA ASP A 185 22.86 8.66 -3.97
C ASP A 185 22.52 7.70 -5.14
N GLY A 186 21.24 7.40 -5.35
CA GLY A 186 20.78 6.47 -6.38
C GLY A 186 21.27 5.03 -6.20
N LYS A 187 21.86 4.72 -5.03
CA LYS A 187 22.36 3.38 -4.71
C LYS A 187 21.21 2.39 -4.51
N LEU A 188 20.05 2.91 -4.16
CA LEU A 188 18.82 2.16 -4.01
C LEU A 188 17.98 2.07 -5.30
N LEU A 189 18.31 2.87 -6.33
CA LEU A 189 17.59 2.88 -7.61
C LEU A 189 18.28 2.00 -8.70
N LYS A 190 19.40 1.35 -8.38
CA LYS A 190 20.19 0.53 -9.31
C LYS A 190 20.22 -0.93 -8.87
N SER A 191 19.09 -1.59 -8.93
CA SER A 191 19.06 -3.08 -8.96
C SER A 191 17.77 -3.55 -9.60
#